data_6386ef1cac0baf35eb096c34f5fbae97
#
_entry.id   6386ef1cac0baf35eb096c34f5fbae97
#
_cell.length_a   1.000
_cell.length_b   1.000
_cell.length_c   1.000
_cell.angle_alpha   90.00
_cell.angle_beta   90.00
_cell.angle_gamma   90.00
#
_symmetry.space_group_name_H-M   'P 1'
#
loop_
_entity.id
_entity.type
_entity.pdbx_description
1 polymer ?
#
loop_
_entity_poly.entity_id
_entity_poly.type
_entity_poly.pdbx_seq_one_letter_code
_entity_poly.pdbx_strand_id
1 'polypeptide(L)'
;MKKIKYFLQFLGIISLFIIFKVIGLTLSRIFSGYLLRLLGPLFRSKKIIHSNLLTAFPDSSEYERKKIIKNMWFNYGQILAEYMFIKDFRKNSNYSKKIIIENFDELKNVNLDSKPVIFISGHFNNFELMAMQIEKLGVDLAAVYRPLNNFFLNNIMEKIRQKHICKKQVKKGVSGTKKLLEHFKNGTSIALMIDQRVSQGIRCNFFNREALTTTIPAQFVKKYQAKIIPVHIERSRNNLFKLKFQKAINFSDDEDIKSITLKLNNILENMIIKNPDQWIWSHNRWK
;
A
#
# COMPACT_ATOMS: atom_id res chain seq x y z
N MET A 1 7.84 -1.11 31.23
CA MET A 1 8.02 -2.24 30.30
C MET A 1 7.79 -1.90 28.82
N LYS A 2 6.66 -1.33 28.40
CA LYS A 2 6.36 -1.03 26.98
C LYS A 2 7.34 -0.04 26.31
N LYS A 3 7.76 1.02 27.03
CA LYS A 3 8.73 2.01 26.52
C LYS A 3 10.10 1.39 26.26
N ILE A 4 10.60 0.56 27.19
CA ILE A 4 11.89 -0.15 27.05
C ILE A 4 11.86 -1.09 25.87
N LYS A 5 10.77 -1.89 25.71
CA LYS A 5 10.58 -2.76 24.53
C LYS A 5 10.65 -1.97 23.22
N TYR A 6 9.97 -0.81 23.15
CA TYR A 6 9.98 0.03 21.96
C TYR A 6 11.36 0.63 21.68
N PHE A 7 12.08 1.00 22.74
CA PHE A 7 13.45 1.51 22.60
C PHE A 7 14.40 0.42 22.08
N LEU A 8 14.35 -0.78 22.61
CA LEU A 8 15.16 -1.91 22.11
C LEU A 8 14.82 -2.25 20.66
N GLN A 9 13.53 -2.26 20.30
CA GLN A 9 13.11 -2.44 18.90
C GLN A 9 13.65 -1.32 17.99
N PHE A 10 13.61 -0.08 18.47
CA PHE A 10 14.16 1.08 17.76
C PHE A 10 15.66 0.90 17.52
N LEU A 11 16.45 0.58 18.55
CA LEU A 11 17.88 0.34 18.40
C LEU A 11 18.17 -0.76 17.39
N GLY A 12 17.46 -1.91 17.48
CA GLY A 12 17.63 -3.01 16.54
C GLY A 12 17.33 -2.61 15.08
N ILE A 13 16.25 -1.88 14.84
CA ILE A 13 15.90 -1.40 13.49
C ILE A 13 16.91 -0.36 12.96
N ILE A 14 17.35 0.57 13.80
CA ILE A 14 18.36 1.56 13.38
C ILE A 14 19.70 0.90 13.07
N SER A 15 20.17 -0.05 13.90
CA SER A 15 21.38 -0.81 13.63
C SER A 15 21.29 -1.56 12.30
N LEU A 16 20.15 -2.21 12.06
CA LEU A 16 19.88 -2.90 10.79
C LEU A 16 19.92 -1.92 9.60
N PHE A 17 19.34 -0.74 9.77
CA PHE A 17 19.35 0.30 8.75
C PHE A 17 20.74 0.83 8.43
N ILE A 18 21.60 0.96 9.44
CA ILE A 18 23.02 1.33 9.24
C ILE A 18 23.72 0.25 8.41
N ILE A 19 23.54 -1.03 8.77
CA ILE A 19 24.09 -2.15 8.00
C ILE A 19 23.61 -2.09 6.53
N PHE A 20 22.31 -1.90 6.30
CA PHE A 20 21.77 -1.78 4.95
C PHE A 20 22.44 -0.65 4.14
N LYS A 21 22.68 0.49 4.79
CA LYS A 21 23.32 1.63 4.10
C LYS A 21 24.75 1.30 3.69
N VAL A 22 25.49 0.54 4.50
CA VAL A 22 26.88 0.12 4.22
C VAL A 22 26.94 -0.90 3.08
N ILE A 23 26.10 -1.96 3.12
CA ILE A 23 26.16 -3.05 2.12
C ILE A 23 25.42 -2.72 0.81
N GLY A 24 24.69 -1.61 0.75
CA GLY A 24 23.95 -1.17 -0.43
C GLY A 24 22.65 -1.92 -0.67
N LEU A 25 21.81 -1.41 -1.59
CA LEU A 25 20.42 -1.87 -1.79
C LEU A 25 20.32 -3.35 -2.16
N THR A 26 21.17 -3.83 -3.08
CA THR A 26 21.04 -5.22 -3.61
C THR A 26 21.28 -6.25 -2.52
N LEU A 27 22.38 -6.14 -1.78
CA LEU A 27 22.69 -7.06 -0.69
C LEU A 27 21.71 -6.91 0.47
N SER A 28 21.29 -5.68 0.78
CA SER A 28 20.28 -5.42 1.82
C SER A 28 18.94 -6.10 1.53
N ARG A 29 18.48 -6.08 0.28
CA ARG A 29 17.25 -6.78 -0.14
C ARG A 29 17.35 -8.30 0.06
N ILE A 30 18.48 -8.88 -0.35
CA ILE A 30 18.71 -10.33 -0.21
C ILE A 30 18.77 -10.70 1.28
N PHE A 31 19.62 -10.04 2.04
CA PHE A 31 19.80 -10.29 3.47
C PHE A 31 18.49 -10.12 4.25
N SER A 32 17.82 -8.98 4.11
CA SER A 32 16.58 -8.69 4.80
C SER A 32 15.42 -9.57 4.33
N GLY A 33 15.41 -9.95 3.05
CA GLY A 33 14.45 -10.91 2.49
C GLY A 33 14.53 -12.26 3.20
N TYR A 34 15.71 -12.86 3.30
CA TYR A 34 15.91 -14.11 4.03
C TYR A 34 15.68 -13.97 5.53
N LEU A 35 16.11 -12.85 6.13
CA LEU A 35 15.89 -12.56 7.54
C LEU A 35 14.38 -12.57 7.88
N LEU A 36 13.55 -11.86 7.12
CA LEU A 36 12.11 -11.86 7.39
C LEU A 36 11.41 -13.14 6.93
N ARG A 37 11.93 -13.85 5.95
CA ARG A 37 11.44 -15.20 5.62
C ARG A 37 11.57 -16.16 6.79
N LEU A 38 12.65 -16.03 7.57
CA LEU A 38 12.92 -16.85 8.77
C LEU A 38 12.13 -16.32 9.98
N LEU A 39 12.25 -15.03 10.30
CA LEU A 39 11.73 -14.44 11.53
C LEU A 39 10.28 -13.94 11.42
N GLY A 40 9.82 -13.56 10.23
CA GLY A 40 8.49 -12.99 10.01
C GLY A 40 7.34 -13.83 10.57
N PRO A 41 7.34 -15.16 10.39
CA PRO A 41 6.32 -16.06 10.96
C PRO A 41 6.21 -16.02 12.49
N LEU A 42 7.21 -15.50 13.21
CA LEU A 42 7.19 -15.36 14.67
C LEU A 42 6.39 -14.13 15.11
N PHE A 43 6.24 -13.12 14.25
CA PHE A 43 5.60 -11.84 14.58
C PHE A 43 4.12 -11.75 14.19
N ARG A 44 3.61 -12.73 13.44
CA ARG A 44 2.24 -12.73 12.93
C ARG A 44 1.60 -14.11 13.04
N SER A 45 0.29 -14.11 13.23
CA SER A 45 -0.48 -15.36 13.35
C SER A 45 -0.44 -16.17 12.05
N LYS A 46 0.17 -17.34 12.09
CA LYS A 46 0.17 -18.33 10.99
C LYS A 46 -1.26 -18.72 10.63
N LYS A 47 -2.15 -18.90 11.65
CA LYS A 47 -3.57 -19.26 11.47
C LYS A 47 -4.30 -18.22 10.61
N ILE A 48 -4.08 -16.92 10.87
CA ILE A 48 -4.71 -15.85 10.09
C ILE A 48 -4.23 -15.88 8.64
N ILE A 49 -2.92 -16.01 8.40
CA ILE A 49 -2.36 -16.06 7.05
C ILE A 49 -2.93 -17.25 6.26
N HIS A 50 -2.95 -18.44 6.85
CA HIS A 50 -3.52 -19.63 6.21
C HIS A 50 -5.02 -19.48 5.94
N SER A 51 -5.80 -18.96 6.91
CA SER A 51 -7.24 -18.73 6.72
C SER A 51 -7.51 -17.73 5.59
N ASN A 52 -6.74 -16.65 5.52
CA ASN A 52 -6.86 -15.66 4.47
C ASN A 52 -6.58 -16.25 3.07
N LEU A 53 -5.52 -17.06 2.97
CA LEU A 53 -5.17 -17.74 1.72
C LEU A 53 -6.23 -18.76 1.29
N LEU A 54 -6.77 -19.55 2.22
CA LEU A 54 -7.87 -20.49 1.94
C LEU A 54 -9.14 -19.76 1.51
N THR A 55 -9.41 -18.57 2.07
CA THR A 55 -10.56 -17.78 1.64
C THR A 55 -10.39 -17.27 0.21
N ALA A 56 -9.19 -16.80 -0.15
CA ALA A 56 -8.93 -16.23 -1.47
C ALA A 56 -8.68 -17.32 -2.55
N PHE A 57 -8.09 -18.42 -2.16
CA PHE A 57 -7.68 -19.52 -3.05
C PHE A 57 -8.10 -20.87 -2.44
N PRO A 58 -9.40 -21.20 -2.42
CA PRO A 58 -9.91 -22.40 -1.76
C PRO A 58 -9.31 -23.70 -2.36
N ASP A 59 -9.10 -23.73 -3.68
CA ASP A 59 -8.61 -24.89 -4.41
C ASP A 59 -7.07 -25.00 -4.43
N SER A 60 -6.37 -24.05 -3.79
CA SER A 60 -4.91 -24.06 -3.76
C SER A 60 -4.39 -25.21 -2.88
N SER A 61 -3.34 -25.88 -3.35
CA SER A 61 -2.63 -26.89 -2.59
C SER A 61 -1.89 -26.30 -1.37
N GLU A 62 -1.59 -27.12 -0.40
CA GLU A 62 -0.79 -26.68 0.76
C GLU A 62 0.62 -26.21 0.33
N TYR A 63 1.19 -26.84 -0.70
CA TYR A 63 2.47 -26.46 -1.27
C TYR A 63 2.44 -25.03 -1.84
N GLU A 64 1.41 -24.69 -2.63
CA GLU A 64 1.24 -23.36 -3.20
C GLU A 64 1.07 -22.29 -2.11
N ARG A 65 0.22 -22.55 -1.12
CA ARG A 65 0.06 -21.63 0.02
C ARG A 65 1.36 -21.42 0.79
N LYS A 66 2.12 -22.48 1.07
CA LYS A 66 3.44 -22.37 1.69
C LYS A 66 4.41 -21.54 0.86
N LYS A 67 4.39 -21.71 -0.48
CA LYS A 67 5.21 -20.93 -1.41
C LYS A 67 4.84 -19.44 -1.35
N ILE A 68 3.55 -19.10 -1.41
CA ILE A 68 3.06 -17.72 -1.28
C ILE A 68 3.53 -17.10 0.04
N ILE A 69 3.35 -17.82 1.17
CA ILE A 69 3.76 -17.33 2.50
C ILE A 69 5.27 -17.04 2.55
N LYS A 70 6.10 -17.96 2.05
CA LYS A 70 7.55 -17.78 2.03
C LYS A 70 7.97 -16.55 1.20
N ASN A 71 7.36 -16.37 0.04
CA ASN A 71 7.66 -15.27 -0.85
C ASN A 71 7.13 -13.94 -0.30
N MET A 72 5.95 -13.92 0.30
CA MET A 72 5.40 -12.75 1.01
C MET A 72 6.38 -12.26 2.08
N TRP A 73 6.90 -13.14 2.93
CA TRP A 73 7.86 -12.74 3.96
C TRP A 73 9.18 -12.24 3.38
N PHE A 74 9.66 -12.89 2.30
CA PHE A 74 10.84 -12.43 1.59
C PHE A 74 10.63 -11.02 1.02
N ASN A 75 9.48 -10.79 0.37
CA ASN A 75 9.11 -9.47 -0.16
C ASN A 75 9.05 -8.41 0.95
N TYR A 76 8.48 -8.72 2.12
CA TYR A 76 8.49 -7.78 3.25
C TYR A 76 9.89 -7.43 3.73
N GLY A 77 10.80 -8.39 3.74
CA GLY A 77 12.20 -8.12 4.05
C GLY A 77 12.82 -7.16 3.04
N GLN A 78 12.56 -7.34 1.76
CA GLN A 78 13.03 -6.43 0.73
C GLN A 78 12.48 -5.01 0.93
N ILE A 79 11.18 -4.87 1.25
CA ILE A 79 10.55 -3.57 1.54
C ILE A 79 11.21 -2.89 2.74
N LEU A 80 11.50 -3.65 3.80
CA LEU A 80 12.19 -3.13 4.98
C LEU A 80 13.56 -2.54 4.62
N ALA A 81 14.34 -3.24 3.82
CA ALA A 81 15.64 -2.74 3.34
C ALA A 81 15.48 -1.47 2.49
N GLU A 82 14.49 -1.41 1.63
CA GLU A 82 14.25 -0.30 0.71
C GLU A 82 13.92 1.03 1.40
N TYR A 83 13.39 0.98 2.63
CA TYR A 83 13.15 2.19 3.40
C TYR A 83 14.40 3.05 3.59
N MET A 84 15.57 2.43 3.68
CA MET A 84 16.85 3.17 3.77
C MET A 84 17.23 3.90 2.49
N PHE A 85 16.66 3.49 1.37
CA PHE A 85 16.94 4.02 0.04
C PHE A 85 15.80 4.82 -0.56
N ILE A 86 14.74 5.12 0.22
CA ILE A 86 13.56 5.90 -0.24
C ILE A 86 13.99 7.25 -0.84
N LYS A 87 14.93 7.95 -0.18
CA LYS A 87 15.51 9.20 -0.69
C LYS A 87 16.15 9.02 -2.06
N ASP A 88 16.84 7.91 -2.26
CA ASP A 88 17.58 7.61 -3.50
C ASP A 88 16.61 7.21 -4.63
N PHE A 89 15.49 6.53 -4.31
CA PHE A 89 14.40 6.29 -5.26
C PHE A 89 13.71 7.58 -5.70
N ARG A 90 13.58 8.56 -4.80
CA ARG A 90 12.98 9.86 -5.15
C ARG A 90 13.88 10.71 -6.02
N LYS A 91 15.18 10.71 -5.77
CA LYS A 91 16.16 11.47 -6.54
C LYS A 91 16.30 10.91 -7.96
N ASN A 92 16.80 11.73 -8.87
CA ASN A 92 17.15 11.27 -10.23
C ASN A 92 18.46 10.46 -10.17
N SER A 93 18.38 9.21 -9.76
CA SER A 93 19.49 8.30 -9.48
C SER A 93 19.29 6.97 -10.20
N ASN A 94 20.30 6.10 -10.17
CA ASN A 94 20.18 4.73 -10.72
C ASN A 94 19.05 3.91 -10.04
N TYR A 95 18.64 4.28 -8.83
CA TYR A 95 17.51 3.61 -8.16
C TYR A 95 16.17 4.08 -8.69
N SER A 96 16.01 5.37 -9.05
CA SER A 96 14.77 5.86 -9.66
C SER A 96 14.51 5.23 -11.03
N LYS A 97 15.56 4.90 -11.79
CA LYS A 97 15.47 4.18 -13.08
C LYS A 97 14.93 2.76 -12.92
N LYS A 98 14.91 2.22 -11.70
CA LYS A 98 14.32 0.91 -11.41
C LYS A 98 12.79 0.95 -11.27
N ILE A 99 12.16 2.11 -11.39
CA ILE A 99 10.71 2.27 -11.36
C ILE A 99 10.24 2.58 -12.77
N ILE A 100 9.54 1.63 -13.39
CA ILE A 100 8.94 1.75 -14.71
C ILE A 100 7.47 2.13 -14.52
N ILE A 101 7.04 3.17 -15.19
CA ILE A 101 5.65 3.62 -15.17
C ILE A 101 4.97 3.08 -16.42
N GLU A 102 3.92 2.29 -16.22
CA GLU A 102 3.10 1.73 -17.30
C GLU A 102 1.76 2.48 -17.37
N ASN A 103 1.25 2.68 -18.59
CA ASN A 103 -0.01 3.35 -18.88
C ASN A 103 -0.08 4.79 -18.31
N PHE A 104 1.00 5.54 -18.43
CA PHE A 104 1.05 6.93 -17.97
C PHE A 104 -0.02 7.82 -18.65
N ASP A 105 -0.41 7.49 -19.87
CA ASP A 105 -1.43 8.23 -20.61
C ASP A 105 -2.80 8.18 -19.92
N GLU A 106 -3.11 7.14 -19.14
CA GLU A 106 -4.32 7.10 -18.32
C GLU A 106 -4.35 8.23 -17.26
N LEU A 107 -3.20 8.64 -16.77
CA LEU A 107 -3.10 9.80 -15.89
C LEU A 107 -3.25 11.13 -16.65
N LYS A 108 -2.66 11.23 -17.84
CA LYS A 108 -2.78 12.44 -18.69
C LYS A 108 -4.20 12.66 -19.19
N ASN A 109 -4.94 11.57 -19.49
CA ASN A 109 -6.32 11.63 -19.98
C ASN A 109 -7.30 12.10 -18.91
N VAL A 110 -6.89 12.13 -17.65
CA VAL A 110 -7.67 12.74 -16.58
C VAL A 110 -7.17 14.15 -16.40
N ASN A 111 -8.02 15.12 -16.77
CA ASN A 111 -7.71 16.55 -16.58
C ASN A 111 -7.65 16.86 -15.07
N LEU A 112 -6.47 16.70 -14.48
CA LEU A 112 -6.22 16.91 -13.05
C LEU A 112 -6.36 18.38 -12.64
N ASP A 113 -6.23 19.29 -13.59
CA ASP A 113 -6.36 20.74 -13.34
C ASP A 113 -7.81 21.14 -13.12
N SER A 114 -8.77 20.36 -13.64
CA SER A 114 -10.20 20.65 -13.50
C SER A 114 -10.84 20.06 -12.25
N LYS A 115 -10.46 18.82 -11.88
CA LYS A 115 -11.02 18.11 -10.70
C LYS A 115 -10.01 17.14 -10.11
N PRO A 116 -9.87 17.09 -8.78
CA PRO A 116 -9.04 16.09 -8.11
C PRO A 116 -9.62 14.69 -8.29
N VAL A 117 -8.74 13.68 -8.27
CA VAL A 117 -9.10 12.28 -8.43
C VAL A 117 -8.74 11.46 -7.18
N ILE A 118 -9.25 10.24 -7.11
CA ILE A 118 -8.91 9.29 -6.05
C ILE A 118 -8.10 8.15 -6.65
N PHE A 119 -6.86 8.02 -6.21
CA PHE A 119 -6.03 6.85 -6.49
C PHE A 119 -6.32 5.79 -5.46
N ILE A 120 -6.68 4.58 -5.91
CA ILE A 120 -6.90 3.43 -5.02
C ILE A 120 -5.88 2.34 -5.28
N SER A 121 -5.48 1.66 -4.20
CA SER A 121 -4.61 0.50 -4.26
C SER A 121 -4.78 -0.40 -3.04
N GLY A 122 -3.95 -1.43 -2.94
CA GLY A 122 -3.71 -2.24 -1.76
C GLY A 122 -2.25 -2.16 -1.30
N HIS A 123 -1.96 -2.83 -0.17
CA HIS A 123 -0.59 -2.92 0.35
C HIS A 123 0.21 -3.94 -0.47
N PHE A 124 0.44 -3.61 -1.74
CA PHE A 124 1.24 -4.41 -2.66
C PHE A 124 2.69 -3.98 -2.61
N ASN A 125 3.59 -4.94 -2.49
CA ASN A 125 5.03 -4.68 -2.56
C ASN A 125 5.44 -3.41 -1.80
N ASN A 126 6.34 -2.59 -2.34
CA ASN A 126 6.70 -1.29 -1.77
C ASN A 126 5.71 -0.19 -2.22
N PHE A 127 4.50 -0.24 -1.67
CA PHE A 127 3.41 0.69 -1.98
C PHE A 127 3.74 2.17 -1.69
N GLU A 128 4.74 2.47 -0.86
CA GLU A 128 5.18 3.85 -0.62
C GLU A 128 5.71 4.50 -1.90
N LEU A 129 6.28 3.71 -2.81
CA LEU A 129 6.76 4.20 -4.10
C LEU A 129 5.64 4.66 -5.01
N MET A 130 4.38 4.17 -4.84
CA MET A 130 3.24 4.65 -5.62
C MET A 130 2.97 6.12 -5.34
N ALA A 131 2.74 6.48 -4.09
CA ALA A 131 2.47 7.86 -3.71
C ALA A 131 3.64 8.78 -4.10
N MET A 132 4.89 8.30 -3.93
CA MET A 132 6.08 9.01 -4.36
C MET A 132 6.06 9.33 -5.86
N GLN A 133 5.76 8.34 -6.71
CA GLN A 133 5.79 8.55 -8.15
C GLN A 133 4.63 9.42 -8.62
N ILE A 134 3.43 9.25 -8.08
CA ILE A 134 2.28 10.10 -8.40
C ILE A 134 2.62 11.57 -8.10
N GLU A 135 3.19 11.86 -6.93
CA GLU A 135 3.61 13.24 -6.60
C GLU A 135 4.76 13.74 -7.50
N LYS A 136 5.73 12.87 -7.86
CA LYS A 136 6.82 13.22 -8.80
C LYS A 136 6.31 13.55 -10.21
N LEU A 137 5.19 12.99 -10.61
CA LEU A 137 4.52 13.30 -11.89
C LEU A 137 3.75 14.62 -11.86
N GLY A 138 3.87 15.40 -10.78
CA GLY A 138 3.26 16.72 -10.65
C GLY A 138 1.87 16.76 -10.04
N VAL A 139 1.33 15.59 -9.62
CA VAL A 139 0.00 15.55 -9.00
C VAL A 139 0.07 16.10 -7.58
N ASP A 140 -0.75 17.09 -7.27
CA ASP A 140 -0.98 17.50 -5.88
C ASP A 140 -1.74 16.40 -5.14
N LEU A 141 -1.05 15.69 -4.23
CA LEU A 141 -1.49 14.44 -3.64
C LEU A 141 -1.50 14.47 -2.12
N ALA A 142 -2.57 13.98 -1.50
CA ALA A 142 -2.66 13.66 -0.09
C ALA A 142 -2.75 12.13 0.10
N ALA A 143 -1.85 11.56 0.91
CA ALA A 143 -1.81 10.13 1.19
C ALA A 143 -2.19 9.82 2.64
N VAL A 144 -3.00 8.77 2.85
CA VAL A 144 -3.41 8.33 4.19
C VAL A 144 -2.41 7.34 4.76
N TYR A 145 -2.02 7.54 6.00
CA TYR A 145 -1.16 6.63 6.72
C TYR A 145 -1.64 6.32 8.13
N ARG A 146 -1.24 5.18 8.66
CA ARG A 146 -1.39 4.83 10.05
C ARG A 146 -0.07 5.03 10.79
N PRO A 147 -0.02 5.82 11.89
CA PRO A 147 1.17 5.95 12.72
C PRO A 147 1.63 4.59 13.25
N LEU A 148 2.94 4.40 13.36
CA LEU A 148 3.51 3.22 13.98
C LEU A 148 3.26 3.23 15.49
N ASN A 149 3.02 2.04 16.05
CA ASN A 149 2.87 1.90 17.52
C ASN A 149 4.14 2.25 18.28
N ASN A 150 5.31 2.04 17.67
CA ASN A 150 6.60 2.43 18.24
C ASN A 150 6.85 3.91 17.92
N PHE A 151 6.69 4.77 18.91
CA PHE A 151 6.79 6.22 18.73
C PHE A 151 8.21 6.71 18.37
N PHE A 152 9.27 5.98 18.75
CA PHE A 152 10.63 6.33 18.35
C PHE A 152 10.81 6.17 16.83
N LEU A 153 10.33 5.04 16.28
CA LEU A 153 10.35 4.79 14.83
C LEU A 153 9.35 5.69 14.09
N ASN A 154 8.18 5.96 14.68
CA ASN A 154 7.13 6.73 14.04
C ASN A 154 7.60 8.12 13.62
N ASN A 155 8.30 8.83 14.50
CA ASN A 155 8.81 10.18 14.21
C ASN A 155 9.77 10.20 13.01
N ILE A 156 10.62 9.18 12.88
CA ILE A 156 11.53 9.04 11.73
C ILE A 156 10.72 8.74 10.46
N MET A 157 9.77 7.82 10.55
CA MET A 157 8.95 7.40 9.43
C MET A 157 8.07 8.54 8.90
N GLU A 158 7.45 9.32 9.78
CA GLU A 158 6.66 10.49 9.38
C GLU A 158 7.54 11.51 8.62
N LYS A 159 8.74 11.82 9.13
CA LYS A 159 9.70 12.71 8.44
C LYS A 159 10.12 12.18 7.07
N ILE A 160 10.40 10.88 6.96
CA ILE A 160 10.76 10.24 5.69
C ILE A 160 9.59 10.35 4.71
N ARG A 161 8.36 10.04 5.14
CA ARG A 161 7.16 10.10 4.29
C ARG A 161 6.91 11.50 3.78
N GLN A 162 6.89 12.50 4.68
CA GLN A 162 6.65 13.90 4.28
C GLN A 162 7.73 14.43 3.34
N LYS A 163 9.00 14.07 3.57
CA LYS A 163 10.12 14.59 2.79
C LYS A 163 10.33 13.86 1.47
N HIS A 164 10.06 12.54 1.43
CA HIS A 164 10.51 11.69 0.33
C HIS A 164 9.39 10.89 -0.35
N ILE A 165 8.19 10.79 0.22
CA ILE A 165 7.09 10.03 -0.36
C ILE A 165 5.99 10.96 -0.86
N CYS A 166 5.31 11.66 0.04
CA CYS A 166 4.24 12.59 -0.30
C CYS A 166 4.17 13.68 0.78
N LYS A 167 4.16 14.95 0.38
CA LYS A 167 4.19 16.09 1.32
C LYS A 167 2.95 16.13 2.21
N LYS A 168 1.77 15.91 1.65
CA LYS A 168 0.49 15.94 2.38
C LYS A 168 0.18 14.55 2.93
N GLN A 169 0.62 14.30 4.17
CA GLN A 169 0.36 13.05 4.89
C GLN A 169 -0.81 13.23 5.85
N VAL A 170 -1.84 12.38 5.75
CA VAL A 170 -3.04 12.43 6.56
C VAL A 170 -3.12 11.21 7.48
N LYS A 171 -3.20 11.41 8.79
CA LYS A 171 -3.35 10.31 9.76
C LYS A 171 -4.72 9.66 9.62
N LYS A 172 -4.76 8.33 9.61
CA LYS A 172 -6.01 7.55 9.61
C LYS A 172 -6.86 7.87 10.84
N GLY A 173 -8.17 8.03 10.67
CA GLY A 173 -9.15 8.29 11.72
C GLY A 173 -10.16 9.37 11.33
N VAL A 174 -11.10 9.68 12.22
CA VAL A 174 -12.20 10.63 11.95
C VAL A 174 -11.65 12.01 11.57
N SER A 175 -10.69 12.55 12.33
CA SER A 175 -10.03 13.83 12.01
C SER A 175 -9.30 13.79 10.68
N GLY A 176 -8.67 12.66 10.37
CA GLY A 176 -8.02 12.45 9.07
C GLY A 176 -9.00 12.46 7.92
N THR A 177 -10.17 11.84 8.05
CA THR A 177 -11.22 11.86 7.03
C THR A 177 -11.72 13.29 6.77
N LYS A 178 -11.89 14.10 7.81
CA LYS A 178 -12.24 15.53 7.65
C LYS A 178 -11.15 16.29 6.87
N LYS A 179 -9.88 16.04 7.21
CA LYS A 179 -8.74 16.67 6.52
C LYS A 179 -8.61 16.22 5.06
N LEU A 180 -8.90 14.94 4.76
CA LEU A 180 -8.96 14.46 3.38
C LEU A 180 -10.04 15.19 2.57
N LEU A 181 -11.21 15.38 3.16
CA LEU A 181 -12.31 16.10 2.54
C LEU A 181 -11.91 17.55 2.23
N GLU A 182 -11.26 18.23 3.16
CA GLU A 182 -10.73 19.58 2.97
C GLU A 182 -9.70 19.63 1.82
N HIS A 183 -8.72 18.72 1.82
CA HIS A 183 -7.76 18.61 0.73
C HIS A 183 -8.43 18.42 -0.62
N PHE A 184 -9.40 17.50 -0.70
CA PHE A 184 -10.10 17.22 -1.95
C PHE A 184 -10.89 18.42 -2.47
N LYS A 185 -11.60 19.12 -1.60
CA LYS A 185 -12.32 20.37 -1.95
C LYS A 185 -11.39 21.47 -2.48
N ASN A 186 -10.14 21.48 -1.99
CA ASN A 186 -9.11 22.42 -2.40
C ASN A 186 -8.30 21.96 -3.62
N GLY A 187 -8.81 20.96 -4.38
CA GLY A 187 -8.17 20.51 -5.62
C GLY A 187 -7.07 19.46 -5.44
N THR A 188 -6.80 18.99 -4.20
CA THR A 188 -5.79 17.96 -3.93
C THR A 188 -6.35 16.57 -4.19
N SER A 189 -5.72 15.78 -5.04
CA SER A 189 -6.04 14.35 -5.25
C SER A 189 -5.70 13.51 -4.02
N ILE A 190 -6.34 12.34 -3.87
CA ILE A 190 -6.18 11.50 -2.68
C ILE A 190 -5.66 10.12 -3.05
N ALA A 191 -4.71 9.57 -2.28
CA ALA A 191 -4.28 8.18 -2.39
C ALA A 191 -4.77 7.36 -1.19
N LEU A 192 -5.49 6.26 -1.47
CA LEU A 192 -6.10 5.39 -0.47
C LEU A 192 -5.72 3.92 -0.69
N MET A 193 -5.26 3.27 0.39
CA MET A 193 -5.17 1.81 0.45
C MET A 193 -6.49 1.28 1.02
N ILE A 194 -7.25 0.52 0.20
CA ILE A 194 -8.62 0.09 0.55
C ILE A 194 -8.72 -1.39 0.89
N ASP A 195 -7.62 -2.10 0.93
CA ASP A 195 -7.52 -3.56 1.12
C ASP A 195 -7.60 -4.02 2.58
N GLN A 196 -7.51 -3.14 3.56
CA GLN A 196 -7.56 -3.50 4.97
C GLN A 196 -8.96 -3.34 5.56
N ARG A 197 -9.25 -4.17 6.58
CA ARG A 197 -10.48 -4.08 7.35
C ARG A 197 -10.63 -2.72 8.03
N VAL A 198 -11.83 -2.13 7.94
CA VAL A 198 -12.19 -0.88 8.59
C VAL A 198 -13.46 -1.11 9.42
N SER A 199 -13.39 -0.88 10.75
CA SER A 199 -14.51 -1.17 11.67
C SER A 199 -15.77 -0.37 11.39
N GLN A 200 -15.64 0.84 10.84
CA GLN A 200 -16.74 1.70 10.41
C GLN A 200 -17.12 1.49 8.92
N GLY A 201 -16.56 0.45 8.29
CA GLY A 201 -16.90 0.10 6.91
C GLY A 201 -18.19 -0.68 6.80
N ILE A 202 -18.59 -0.98 5.56
CA ILE A 202 -19.73 -1.85 5.27
C ILE A 202 -19.27 -3.29 5.03
N ARG A 203 -20.16 -4.25 5.26
CA ARG A 203 -19.94 -5.62 4.82
C ARG A 203 -20.11 -5.70 3.31
N CYS A 204 -19.06 -6.09 2.63
CA CYS A 204 -19.00 -6.20 1.19
C CYS A 204 -18.12 -7.39 0.81
N ASN A 205 -18.49 -8.13 -0.23
CA ASN A 205 -17.72 -9.29 -0.68
C ASN A 205 -16.29 -8.92 -1.08
N PHE A 206 -15.37 -9.76 -0.64
CA PHE A 206 -13.97 -9.76 -1.00
C PHE A 206 -13.49 -11.21 -1.06
N PHE A 207 -13.15 -11.71 -2.25
CA PHE A 207 -12.96 -13.14 -2.52
C PHE A 207 -14.17 -13.99 -2.05
N ASN A 208 -15.34 -13.66 -2.54
CA ASN A 208 -16.62 -14.33 -2.25
C ASN A 208 -17.00 -14.44 -0.75
N ARG A 209 -16.30 -13.73 0.13
CA ARG A 209 -16.58 -13.69 1.56
C ARG A 209 -16.74 -12.25 2.04
N GLU A 210 -17.74 -12.00 2.86
CA GLU A 210 -17.97 -10.67 3.41
C GLU A 210 -16.80 -10.17 4.28
N ALA A 211 -16.39 -8.94 4.03
CA ALA A 211 -15.37 -8.25 4.79
C ALA A 211 -15.74 -6.78 5.01
N LEU A 212 -15.47 -6.25 6.21
CA LEU A 212 -15.69 -4.84 6.51
C LEU A 212 -14.74 -3.96 5.66
N THR A 213 -15.31 -3.25 4.70
CA THR A 213 -14.60 -2.46 3.68
C THR A 213 -14.89 -0.98 3.85
N THR A 214 -13.87 -0.14 3.64
CA THR A 214 -14.03 1.33 3.68
C THR A 214 -14.95 1.81 2.57
N THR A 215 -15.84 2.74 2.90
CA THR A 215 -16.73 3.40 1.93
C THR A 215 -16.21 4.77 1.48
N ILE A 216 -15.05 5.21 1.98
CA ILE A 216 -14.53 6.56 1.69
C ILE A 216 -14.49 6.84 0.19
N PRO A 217 -13.90 5.99 -0.69
CA PRO A 217 -13.91 6.27 -2.13
C PRO A 217 -15.32 6.40 -2.71
N ALA A 218 -16.24 5.48 -2.35
CA ALA A 218 -17.62 5.50 -2.82
C ALA A 218 -18.39 6.75 -2.37
N GLN A 219 -18.15 7.22 -1.13
CA GLN A 219 -18.73 8.47 -0.62
C GLN A 219 -18.26 9.70 -1.42
N PHE A 220 -16.98 9.74 -1.81
CA PHE A 220 -16.46 10.83 -2.63
C PHE A 220 -17.00 10.77 -4.06
N VAL A 221 -17.18 9.57 -4.63
CA VAL A 221 -17.86 9.40 -5.91
C VAL A 221 -19.26 9.99 -5.83
N LYS A 222 -20.08 9.55 -4.88
CA LYS A 222 -21.48 10.00 -4.74
C LYS A 222 -21.61 11.49 -4.48
N LYS A 223 -20.70 12.06 -3.71
CA LYS A 223 -20.81 13.48 -3.30
C LYS A 223 -20.17 14.46 -4.27
N TYR A 224 -19.10 14.05 -4.95
CA TYR A 224 -18.28 14.95 -5.78
C TYR A 224 -18.12 14.47 -7.22
N GLN A 225 -18.76 13.36 -7.59
CA GLN A 225 -18.55 12.70 -8.89
C GLN A 225 -17.07 12.43 -9.15
N ALA A 226 -16.33 12.07 -8.09
CA ALA A 226 -14.90 11.87 -8.15
C ALA A 226 -14.57 10.67 -9.04
N LYS A 227 -13.64 10.85 -9.99
CA LYS A 227 -13.05 9.75 -10.76
C LYS A 227 -12.12 8.92 -9.87
N ILE A 228 -12.12 7.62 -10.09
CA ILE A 228 -11.22 6.70 -9.38
C ILE A 228 -10.20 6.13 -10.37
N ILE A 229 -8.92 6.22 -10.03
CA ILE A 229 -7.83 5.61 -10.79
C ILE A 229 -7.22 4.49 -9.94
N PRO A 230 -7.43 3.21 -10.30
CA PRO A 230 -6.73 2.12 -9.65
C PRO A 230 -5.25 2.13 -10.05
N VAL A 231 -4.37 1.95 -9.05
CA VAL A 231 -2.91 1.91 -9.26
C VAL A 231 -2.34 0.66 -8.63
N HIS A 232 -1.50 -0.04 -9.36
CA HIS A 232 -0.85 -1.26 -8.91
C HIS A 232 0.67 -1.11 -9.00
N ILE A 233 1.37 -1.55 -7.96
CA ILE A 233 2.82 -1.67 -7.99
C ILE A 233 3.23 -3.12 -7.79
N GLU A 234 4.09 -3.59 -8.66
CA GLU A 234 4.65 -4.94 -8.58
C GLU A 234 6.18 -4.89 -8.72
N ARG A 235 6.85 -5.86 -8.13
CA ARG A 235 8.28 -6.11 -8.33
C ARG A 235 8.44 -7.23 -9.35
N SER A 236 9.16 -6.96 -10.44
CA SER A 236 9.56 -7.96 -11.41
C SER A 236 10.72 -8.83 -10.89
N ARG A 237 10.98 -9.94 -11.58
CA ARG A 237 12.10 -10.85 -11.25
C ARG A 237 13.47 -10.15 -11.25
N ASN A 238 13.63 -9.09 -12.05
CA ASN A 238 14.86 -8.30 -12.13
C ASN A 238 14.94 -7.17 -11.08
N ASN A 239 14.12 -7.23 -10.02
CA ASN A 239 14.04 -6.18 -8.99
C ASN A 239 13.69 -4.78 -9.51
N LEU A 240 13.05 -4.70 -10.68
CA LEU A 240 12.42 -3.50 -11.19
C LEU A 240 11.01 -3.39 -10.61
N PHE A 241 10.59 -2.19 -10.30
CA PHE A 241 9.21 -1.91 -9.95
C PHE A 241 8.45 -1.50 -11.20
N LYS A 242 7.26 -2.07 -11.39
CA LYS A 242 6.30 -1.64 -12.40
C LYS A 242 5.14 -0.97 -11.71
N LEU A 243 5.00 0.30 -11.92
CA LEU A 243 3.87 1.10 -11.45
C LEU A 243 2.88 1.25 -12.60
N LYS A 244 1.72 0.65 -12.48
CA LYS A 244 0.71 0.64 -13.53
C LYS A 244 -0.52 1.44 -13.11
N PHE A 245 -0.85 2.48 -13.89
CA PHE A 245 -2.15 3.13 -13.83
C PHE A 245 -3.17 2.33 -14.62
N GLN A 246 -4.35 2.11 -14.06
CA GLN A 246 -5.48 1.56 -14.80
C GLN A 246 -6.37 2.71 -15.29
N LYS A 247 -7.25 2.41 -16.24
CA LYS A 247 -8.21 3.36 -16.78
C LYS A 247 -9.03 3.99 -15.64
N ALA A 248 -9.22 5.29 -15.72
CA ALA A 248 -10.08 6.00 -14.78
C ALA A 248 -11.51 5.47 -14.85
N ILE A 249 -12.11 5.24 -13.70
CA ILE A 249 -13.47 4.72 -13.57
C ILE A 249 -14.41 5.87 -13.27
N ASN A 250 -15.44 6.01 -14.09
CA ASN A 250 -16.60 6.81 -13.82
C ASN A 250 -17.72 5.88 -13.33
N PHE A 251 -18.48 6.36 -12.37
CA PHE A 251 -19.64 5.64 -11.85
C PHE A 251 -20.90 6.40 -12.22
N SER A 252 -21.98 5.67 -12.47
CA SER A 252 -23.26 6.33 -12.78
C SER A 252 -23.93 6.83 -11.48
N ASP A 253 -24.82 7.80 -11.64
CA ASP A 253 -25.48 8.46 -10.49
C ASP A 253 -26.46 7.54 -9.73
N ASP A 254 -26.94 6.46 -10.37
CA ASP A 254 -27.80 5.43 -9.78
C ASP A 254 -27.03 4.39 -8.96
N GLU A 255 -25.73 4.26 -9.15
CA GLU A 255 -24.92 3.31 -8.38
C GLU A 255 -24.85 3.70 -6.89
N ASP A 256 -25.21 2.79 -6.01
CA ASP A 256 -25.13 2.99 -4.58
C ASP A 256 -23.71 2.77 -4.02
N ILE A 257 -23.51 3.18 -2.77
CA ILE A 257 -22.20 3.05 -2.08
C ILE A 257 -21.72 1.59 -2.03
N LYS A 258 -22.65 0.63 -1.86
CA LYS A 258 -22.32 -0.79 -1.74
C LYS A 258 -21.85 -1.34 -3.08
N SER A 259 -22.53 -1.01 -4.17
CA SER A 259 -22.20 -1.40 -5.54
C SER A 259 -20.81 -0.85 -5.95
N ILE A 260 -20.58 0.44 -5.72
CA ILE A 260 -19.28 1.06 -5.96
C ILE A 260 -18.18 0.35 -5.15
N THR A 261 -18.40 0.13 -3.85
CA THR A 261 -17.43 -0.53 -2.98
C THR A 261 -17.12 -1.96 -3.45
N LEU A 262 -18.13 -2.70 -3.91
CA LEU A 262 -17.96 -4.05 -4.46
C LEU A 262 -17.10 -4.02 -5.74
N LYS A 263 -17.36 -3.12 -6.67
CA LYS A 263 -16.54 -2.95 -7.88
C LYS A 263 -15.08 -2.66 -7.54
N LEU A 264 -14.82 -1.83 -6.52
CA LEU A 264 -13.45 -1.53 -6.09
C LEU A 264 -12.77 -2.74 -5.43
N ASN A 265 -13.51 -3.57 -4.67
CA ASN A 265 -12.99 -4.83 -4.15
C ASN A 265 -12.59 -5.79 -5.29
N ASN A 266 -13.44 -5.95 -6.30
CA ASN A 266 -13.16 -6.84 -7.44
C ASN A 266 -11.89 -6.41 -8.21
N ILE A 267 -11.65 -5.11 -8.31
CA ILE A 267 -10.41 -4.58 -8.90
C ILE A 267 -9.19 -4.99 -8.07
N LEU A 268 -9.27 -4.88 -6.74
CA LEU A 268 -8.20 -5.32 -5.85
C LEU A 268 -7.97 -6.82 -5.90
N GLU A 269 -9.03 -7.63 -5.94
CA GLU A 269 -8.94 -9.08 -6.10
C GLU A 269 -8.15 -9.45 -7.34
N ASN A 270 -8.46 -8.82 -8.48
CA ASN A 270 -7.73 -9.01 -9.73
C ASN A 270 -6.25 -8.63 -9.63
N MET A 271 -5.91 -7.58 -8.86
CA MET A 271 -4.52 -7.22 -8.60
C MET A 271 -3.81 -8.28 -7.73
N ILE A 272 -4.50 -8.81 -6.71
CA ILE A 272 -3.94 -9.82 -5.78
C ILE A 272 -3.70 -11.14 -6.51
N ILE A 273 -4.65 -11.58 -7.34
CA ILE A 273 -4.55 -12.84 -8.10
C ILE A 273 -3.33 -12.86 -9.01
N LYS A 274 -2.96 -11.71 -9.60
CA LYS A 274 -1.79 -11.61 -10.48
C LYS A 274 -0.47 -11.88 -9.77
N ASN A 275 -0.31 -11.38 -8.53
CA ASN A 275 0.92 -11.48 -7.75
C ASN A 275 0.61 -11.71 -6.27
N PRO A 276 0.08 -12.89 -5.90
CA PRO A 276 -0.42 -13.13 -4.55
C PRO A 276 0.66 -13.06 -3.46
N ASP A 277 1.91 -13.36 -3.79
CA ASP A 277 3.05 -13.27 -2.89
C ASP A 277 3.53 -11.83 -2.59
N GLN A 278 2.99 -10.84 -3.30
CA GLN A 278 3.31 -9.43 -3.09
C GLN A 278 2.24 -8.67 -2.29
N TRP A 279 1.17 -9.34 -1.83
CA TRP A 279 0.14 -8.73 -0.99
C TRP A 279 0.27 -9.11 0.49
N ILE A 280 -0.42 -8.33 1.38
CA ILE A 280 -0.32 -8.44 2.85
C ILE A 280 -1.26 -9.50 3.44
N TRP A 281 -0.96 -10.78 3.33
CA TRP A 281 -1.77 -11.87 3.91
C TRP A 281 -1.80 -11.90 5.43
N SER A 282 -0.91 -11.19 6.12
CA SER A 282 -0.84 -11.16 7.59
C SER A 282 -1.87 -10.24 8.26
N HIS A 283 -2.64 -9.46 7.49
CA HIS A 283 -3.73 -8.64 8.00
C HIS A 283 -5.02 -9.47 8.13
N ASN A 284 -5.73 -9.35 9.28
CA ASN A 284 -6.99 -10.07 9.48
C ASN A 284 -8.15 -9.38 8.73
N ARG A 285 -8.23 -9.63 7.42
CA ARG A 285 -9.15 -8.94 6.50
C ARG A 285 -10.61 -9.32 6.74
N TRP A 286 -10.86 -10.58 7.08
CA TRP A 286 -12.21 -11.18 7.23
C TRP A 286 -12.63 -11.40 8.71
N LYS A 287 -12.04 -10.64 9.66
CA LYS A 287 -12.43 -10.72 11.07
C LYS A 287 -13.84 -10.19 11.28
#